data_dba881c38c07a4dfef21ddcf1a8874c9
#
_entry.id   dba881c38c07a4dfef21ddcf1a8874c9
#
_cell.length_a   1.000
_cell.length_b   1.000
_cell.length_c   1.000
_cell.angle_alpha   90.00
_cell.angle_beta   90.00
_cell.angle_gamma   90.00
#
_symmetry.space_group_name_H-M   'P 1'
#
loop_
_entity.id
_entity.type
_entity.pdbx_description
1 polymer ?
#
loop_
_entity_poly.entity_id
_entity_poly.type
_entity_poly.pdbx_seq_one_letter_code
_entity_poly.pdbx_strand_id
1 'polypeptide(L)' 'MAVEIDCPICDAPIPLDDNDRPGDIIQCSFCKECFKLLQTKDKGLVLIEEFEE' A
#
# COMPACT_ATOMS: atom_id res chain seq x y z
N MET A 1 4.75 15.17 5.27
CA MET A 1 3.67 14.67 6.09
C MET A 1 3.51 13.18 5.92
N ALA A 2 3.24 12.49 7.00
CA ALA A 2 3.10 11.05 6.94
C ALA A 2 1.71 10.67 6.43
N VAL A 3 1.69 9.73 5.50
CA VAL A 3 0.44 9.21 4.96
C VAL A 3 0.37 7.74 5.33
N GLU A 4 -0.81 7.30 5.70
CA GLU A 4 -1.01 5.92 6.07
C GLU A 4 -2.08 5.32 5.18
N ILE A 5 -1.93 4.02 4.92
CA ILE A 5 -2.89 3.29 4.10
C ILE A 5 -3.26 2.00 4.83
N ASP A 6 -4.51 1.62 4.74
CA ASP A 6 -4.99 0.44 5.45
C ASP A 6 -4.61 -0.82 4.69
N CYS A 7 -4.14 -1.82 5.43
CA CYS A 7 -3.84 -3.11 4.85
C CYS A 7 -5.14 -3.81 4.49
N PRO A 8 -5.26 -4.36 3.27
CA PRO A 8 -6.49 -5.03 2.88
C PRO A 8 -6.68 -6.41 3.52
N ILE A 9 -5.67 -6.90 4.22
CA ILE A 9 -5.77 -8.23 4.82
C ILE A 9 -5.96 -8.13 6.33
N CYS A 10 -5.03 -7.46 7.02
CA CYS A 10 -5.09 -7.37 8.47
C CYS A 10 -5.66 -6.03 8.94
N ASP A 11 -5.93 -5.14 8.02
CA ASP A 11 -6.57 -3.85 8.34
C ASP A 11 -5.70 -2.98 9.23
N ALA A 12 -4.40 -3.19 9.21
CA ALA A 12 -3.48 -2.41 10.02
C ALA A 12 -2.98 -1.20 9.24
N PRO A 13 -2.67 -0.11 9.90
CA PRO A 13 -2.15 1.06 9.21
C PRO A 13 -0.73 0.83 8.75
N ILE A 14 -0.48 1.14 7.50
CA ILE A 14 0.84 1.01 6.89
C ILE A 14 1.36 2.41 6.60
N PRO A 15 2.43 2.83 7.26
CA PRO A 15 2.95 4.17 7.02
C PRO A 15 3.66 4.25 5.67
N LEU A 16 3.45 5.34 4.98
CA LEU A 16 4.09 5.61 3.71
C LEU A 16 5.02 6.79 3.84
N ASP A 17 6.13 6.72 3.12
CA ASP A 17 7.10 7.81 3.10
C ASP A 17 6.85 8.71 1.92
N ASP A 18 7.54 9.85 1.93
CA ASP A 18 7.47 10.76 0.80
C ASP A 18 8.04 10.12 -0.46
N ASN A 19 8.91 9.13 -0.30
CA ASN A 19 9.53 8.47 -1.43
C ASN A 19 8.65 7.39 -2.03
N ASP A 20 7.60 7.01 -1.33
CA ASP A 20 6.72 5.97 -1.83
C ASP A 20 5.83 6.53 -2.92
N ARG A 21 5.76 5.83 -4.03
CA ARG A 21 5.03 6.29 -5.20
C ARG A 21 4.19 5.17 -5.75
N PRO A 22 3.17 5.50 -6.54
CA PRO A 22 2.39 4.46 -7.21
C PRO A 22 3.29 3.59 -8.09
N GLY A 23 3.10 2.30 -7.98
CA GLY A 23 3.95 1.34 -8.67
C GLY A 23 4.98 0.68 -7.79
N ASP A 24 5.21 1.23 -6.62
CA ASP A 24 6.16 0.64 -5.68
C ASP A 24 5.53 -0.49 -4.91
N ILE A 25 6.38 -1.37 -4.39
CA ILE A 25 5.91 -2.50 -3.59
C ILE A 25 5.99 -2.10 -2.12
N ILE A 26 4.88 -2.25 -1.43
CA ILE A 26 4.77 -1.92 -0.02
C ILE A 26 4.51 -3.20 0.75
N GLN A 27 5.25 -3.39 1.83
CA GLN A 27 5.08 -4.58 2.67
C GLN A 27 4.44 -4.19 3.98
N CYS A 28 3.42 -4.95 4.37
CA CYS A 28 2.77 -4.75 5.64
C CYS A 28 3.64 -5.31 6.77
N SER A 29 3.75 -4.54 7.86
CA SER A 29 4.57 -4.98 8.99
C SER A 29 3.86 -6.00 9.87
N PHE A 30 2.57 -6.15 9.70
CA PHE A 30 1.79 -7.02 10.57
C PHE A 30 1.57 -8.39 9.97
N CYS A 31 1.02 -8.44 8.78
CA CYS A 31 0.77 -9.72 8.12
C CYS A 31 1.90 -10.11 7.18
N LYS A 32 2.88 -9.22 6.99
CA LYS A 32 4.07 -9.52 6.19
C LYS A 32 3.76 -9.79 4.72
N GLU A 33 2.62 -9.31 4.26
CA GLU A 33 2.25 -9.46 2.87
C GLU A 33 2.77 -8.29 2.06
N CYS A 34 3.09 -8.55 0.79
CA CYS A 34 3.54 -7.51 -0.11
C CYS A 34 2.38 -7.05 -0.97
N PHE A 35 2.34 -5.76 -1.21
CA PHE A 35 1.28 -5.18 -2.01
C PHE A 35 1.88 -4.21 -3.00
N LYS A 36 1.14 -3.90 -4.04
CA LYS A 36 1.53 -2.90 -5.01
C LYS A 36 0.74 -1.63 -4.77
N LEU A 37 1.44 -0.53 -4.68
CA LEU A 37 0.80 0.76 -4.43
C LEU A 37 0.31 1.33 -5.75
N LEU A 38 -0.97 1.67 -5.80
CA LEU A 38 -1.59 2.26 -6.97
C LEU A 38 -2.33 3.51 -6.57
N GLN A 39 -2.53 4.38 -7.55
CA GLN A 39 -3.26 5.61 -7.31
C GLN A 39 -4.50 5.64 -8.18
N THR A 40 -5.64 5.87 -7.57
CA THR A 40 -6.91 5.97 -8.27
C THR A 40 -7.48 7.37 -8.09
N LYS A 41 -8.39 7.73 -8.98
CA LYS A 41 -9.03 9.03 -8.86
C LYS A 41 -10.10 9.05 -7.78
N ASP A 42 -10.69 7.89 -7.52
CA ASP A 42 -11.79 7.84 -6.57
C ASP A 42 -11.30 7.77 -5.14
N LYS A 43 -10.31 6.93 -4.88
CA LYS A 43 -9.89 6.66 -3.53
C LYS A 43 -8.48 7.13 -3.23
N GLY A 44 -7.77 7.65 -4.22
CA GLY A 44 -6.39 8.04 -4.03
C GLY A 44 -5.48 6.82 -4.06
N LEU A 45 -4.68 6.66 -3.03
CA LEU A 45 -3.74 5.55 -2.99
C LEU A 45 -4.41 4.31 -2.44
N VAL A 46 -4.17 3.19 -3.11
CA VAL A 46 -4.71 1.90 -2.69
C VAL A 46 -3.62 0.85 -2.81
N LEU A 47 -3.81 -0.25 -2.09
CA LEU A 47 -2.89 -1.39 -2.17
C LEU A 47 -3.61 -2.56 -2.80
N ILE A 48 -2.93 -3.25 -3.68
CA ILE A 48 -3.44 -4.47 -4.29
C ILE A 48 -2.42 -5.57 -4.08
N GLU A 49 -2.94 -6.80 -3.99
CA GLU A 49 -2.06 -7.94 -3.79
C GLU A 49 -1.92 -8.77 -5.05
N GLU A 50 -2.05 -8.11 -6.16
CA GLU A 50 -1.99 -8.78 -7.44
C GLU A 50 -0.60 -8.65 -8.02
N PHE A 51 0.10 -9.76 -8.12
CA PHE A 51 1.44 -9.79 -8.67
C PHE A 51 1.42 -10.68 -9.89
N GLU A 52 1.49 -10.06 -11.03
CA GLU A 52 1.51 -10.79 -12.28
C GLU A 52 2.92 -11.09 -12.68
N GLU A 53 3.14 -12.22 -13.25
CA GLU A 53 4.46 -12.59 -13.71
C GLU A 53 4.57 -12.56 -15.17
#